data_6843e2de165e65a7a9b45a5a38bc52fc
#
_entry.id   6843e2de165e65a7a9b45a5a38bc52fc
#
_cell.length_a   1.000
_cell.length_b   1.000
_cell.length_c   1.000
_cell.angle_alpha   90.00
_cell.angle_beta   90.00
_cell.angle_gamma   90.00
#
_symmetry.space_group_name_H-M   'P 1'
#
loop_
_entity.id
_entity.type
_entity.pdbx_description
1 polymer ?
#
loop_
_entity_poly.entity_id
_entity_poly.type
_entity_poly.pdbx_seq_one_letter_code
_entity_poly.pdbx_strand_id
1 'polypeptide(L)' 'MNTAILNNGAKDVMVFTPKCTEDCYEIINYLRENPAVVNFDKVNPKLKQRLIDVLCGASTALLMGVCLVDKNNLLIIKK' A
#
# COMPACT_ATOMS: atom_id res chain seq x y z
N MET A 1 -11.27 6.76 0.55
CA MET A 1 -10.27 5.95 1.25
C MET A 1 -9.63 6.73 2.38
N ASN A 2 -9.43 6.11 3.51
CA ASN A 2 -8.76 6.77 4.64
C ASN A 2 -7.25 6.78 4.40
N THR A 3 -6.63 7.91 4.75
CA THR A 3 -5.18 8.06 4.69
C THR A 3 -4.67 8.64 6.00
N ALA A 4 -3.44 8.32 6.35
CA ALA A 4 -2.77 8.87 7.52
C ALA A 4 -1.29 9.03 7.20
N ILE A 5 -0.61 9.87 7.95
CA ILE A 5 0.83 10.04 7.81
C ILE A 5 1.50 9.43 9.04
N LEU A 6 2.39 8.49 8.78
CA LEU A 6 3.21 7.89 9.82
C LEU A 6 4.55 8.63 9.84
N ASN A 7 4.82 9.33 10.92
CA ASN A 7 6.09 10.02 11.09
C ASN A 7 7.06 9.08 11.80
N ASN A 8 8.16 8.77 11.14
CA ASN A 8 9.19 7.90 11.68
C ASN A 8 10.55 8.61 11.56
N GLY A 9 10.86 9.42 12.56
CA GLY A 9 12.08 10.21 12.57
C GLY A 9 12.02 11.35 11.54
N ALA A 10 12.93 11.36 10.57
CA ALA A 10 13.07 12.45 9.62
C ALA A 10 12.15 12.34 8.41
N LYS A 11 11.38 11.25 8.28
CA LYS A 11 10.56 11.01 7.08
C LYS A 11 9.12 10.69 7.44
N ASP A 12 8.21 11.28 6.67
CA ASP A 12 6.79 10.96 6.74
C ASP A 12 6.48 9.88 5.70
N VAL A 13 5.73 8.87 6.11
CA VAL A 13 5.28 7.81 5.22
C VAL A 13 3.75 7.79 5.21
N MET A 14 3.18 7.83 4.01
CA MET A 14 1.73 7.77 3.86
C MET A 14 1.22 6.37 4.14
N VAL A 15 0.16 6.28 4.93
CA VAL A 15 -0.55 5.02 5.19
C VAL A 15 -1.91 5.11 4.53
N PHE A 16 -2.21 4.18 3.63
CA PHE A 16 -3.50 4.07 2.96
C PHE A 16 -4.30 2.94 3.57
N THR A 17 -5.61 3.16 3.72
CA THR A 17 -6.53 2.14 4.22
C THR A 17 -7.64 1.94 3.18
N PRO A 18 -7.39 1.11 2.15
CA PRO A 18 -8.38 0.90 1.10
C PRO A 18 -9.60 0.14 1.59
N LYS A 19 -10.74 0.39 0.95
CA LYS A 19 -12.02 -0.27 1.24
C LYS A 19 -12.52 -1.08 0.04
N CYS A 20 -12.02 -0.78 -1.15
CA CYS A 20 -12.47 -1.42 -2.39
C CYS A 20 -11.34 -1.45 -3.41
N THR A 21 -11.56 -2.16 -4.50
CA THR A 21 -10.55 -2.33 -5.56
C THR A 21 -10.17 -0.98 -6.20
N GLU A 22 -11.13 -0.08 -6.37
CA GLU A 22 -10.89 1.22 -6.98
C GLU A 22 -9.89 2.07 -6.20
N ASP A 23 -9.83 1.88 -4.88
CA ASP A 23 -8.86 2.60 -4.04
C ASP A 23 -7.43 2.28 -4.42
N CYS A 24 -7.17 1.10 -5.00
CA CYS A 24 -5.83 0.72 -5.44
C CYS A 24 -5.28 1.65 -6.51
N TYR A 25 -6.13 2.24 -7.35
CA TYR A 25 -5.67 3.14 -8.39
C TYR A 25 -5.04 4.40 -7.82
N GLU A 26 -5.61 4.95 -6.74
CA GLU A 26 -5.02 6.09 -6.05
C GLU A 26 -3.69 5.73 -5.42
N ILE A 27 -3.61 4.54 -4.80
CA ILE A 27 -2.39 4.06 -4.18
C ILE A 27 -1.29 3.88 -5.22
N ILE A 28 -1.61 3.24 -6.34
CA ILE A 28 -0.65 3.02 -7.43
C ILE A 28 -0.14 4.34 -7.97
N ASN A 29 -1.02 5.30 -8.14
CA ASN A 29 -0.64 6.62 -8.64
C ASN A 29 0.34 7.32 -7.68
N TYR A 30 0.12 7.20 -6.39
CA TYR A 30 1.02 7.73 -5.36
C TYR A 30 2.37 7.02 -5.36
N LEU A 31 2.36 5.70 -5.57
CA LEU A 31 3.57 4.88 -5.56
C LEU A 31 4.54 5.19 -6.69
N ARG A 32 4.10 5.85 -7.74
CA ARG A 32 5.00 6.25 -8.83
C ARG A 32 6.14 7.12 -8.35
N GLU A 33 5.92 7.89 -7.29
CA GLU A 33 6.91 8.84 -6.79
C GLU A 33 7.29 8.65 -5.33
N ASN A 34 6.48 7.90 -4.56
CA ASN A 34 6.64 7.85 -3.12
C ASN A 34 6.45 6.45 -2.57
N PRO A 35 7.15 6.09 -1.48
CA PRO A 35 6.84 4.87 -0.75
C PRO A 35 5.55 5.04 0.04
N ALA A 36 4.92 3.92 0.39
CA ALA A 36 3.69 3.95 1.17
C ALA A 36 3.50 2.65 1.95
N VAL A 37 2.69 2.73 2.98
CA VAL A 37 2.19 1.57 3.72
C VAL A 37 0.71 1.41 3.38
N VAL A 38 0.28 0.18 3.14
CA VAL A 38 -1.13 -0.13 2.88
C VAL A 38 -1.65 -1.00 4.01
N ASN A 39 -2.69 -0.52 4.69
CA ASN A 39 -3.33 -1.21 5.80
C ASN A 39 -4.63 -1.85 5.32
N PHE A 40 -4.82 -3.13 5.61
CA PHE A 40 -5.96 -3.91 5.12
C PHE A 40 -7.03 -4.17 6.18
N ASP A 41 -7.08 -3.38 7.25
CA ASP A 41 -8.05 -3.60 8.34
C ASP A 41 -9.51 -3.43 7.91
N LYS A 42 -9.77 -2.69 6.83
CA LYS A 42 -11.13 -2.37 6.37
C LYS A 42 -11.64 -3.30 5.28
N VAL A 43 -10.91 -4.35 4.96
CA VAL A 43 -11.31 -5.31 3.93
C VAL A 43 -11.37 -6.72 4.50
N ASN A 44 -12.23 -7.56 3.92
CA ASN A 44 -12.29 -8.97 4.29
C ASN A 44 -11.09 -9.73 3.69
N PRO A 45 -10.80 -10.96 4.18
CA PRO A 45 -9.63 -11.71 3.71
C PRO A 45 -9.59 -11.97 2.19
N LYS A 46 -10.75 -12.17 1.58
CA LYS A 46 -10.83 -12.42 0.15
C LYS A 46 -10.46 -11.18 -0.66
N LEU A 47 -11.01 -10.03 -0.29
CA LEU A 47 -10.68 -8.76 -0.93
C LEU A 47 -9.24 -8.37 -0.66
N LYS A 48 -8.77 -8.60 0.56
CA LYS A 48 -7.38 -8.33 0.93
C LYS A 48 -6.42 -9.04 -0.02
N GLN A 49 -6.63 -10.32 -0.29
CA GLN A 49 -5.74 -11.08 -1.18
C GLN A 49 -5.75 -10.49 -2.59
N ARG A 50 -6.93 -10.10 -3.08
CA ARG A 50 -7.06 -9.48 -4.39
C ARG A 50 -6.31 -8.15 -4.46
N LEU A 51 -6.42 -7.31 -3.42
CA LEU A 51 -5.72 -6.04 -3.38
C LEU A 51 -4.21 -6.23 -3.30
N ILE A 52 -3.74 -7.21 -2.53
CA ILE A 52 -2.32 -7.54 -2.45
C ILE A 52 -1.80 -7.94 -3.83
N ASP A 53 -2.53 -8.78 -4.56
CA ASP A 53 -2.11 -9.21 -5.90
C ASP A 53 -1.99 -8.03 -6.86
N VAL A 54 -2.95 -7.13 -6.84
CA VAL A 54 -2.93 -5.92 -7.68
C VAL A 54 -1.75 -5.02 -7.32
N LEU A 55 -1.55 -4.77 -6.04
CA LEU A 55 -0.48 -3.88 -5.57
C LEU A 55 0.91 -4.48 -5.80
N CYS A 56 1.06 -5.78 -5.63
CA CYS A 56 2.33 -6.46 -5.91
C CYS A 56 2.66 -6.41 -7.40
N GLY A 57 1.68 -6.64 -8.27
CA GLY A 57 1.87 -6.53 -9.72
C GLY A 57 2.28 -5.12 -10.14
N ALA A 58 1.58 -4.12 -9.64
CA ALA A 58 1.89 -2.72 -9.94
C ALA A 58 3.27 -2.32 -9.41
N SER A 59 3.61 -2.76 -8.20
CA SER A 59 4.91 -2.44 -7.59
C SER A 59 6.06 -3.07 -8.38
N THR A 60 5.87 -4.27 -8.89
CA THR A 60 6.85 -4.92 -9.75
C THR A 60 7.06 -4.10 -11.03
N ALA A 61 5.98 -3.65 -11.66
CA ALA A 61 6.05 -2.83 -12.86
C ALA A 61 6.75 -1.49 -12.61
N LEU A 62 6.62 -0.94 -11.41
CA LEU A 62 7.26 0.31 -11.00
C LEU A 62 8.67 0.10 -10.43
N LEU A 63 9.17 -1.11 -10.42
CA LEU A 63 10.48 -1.47 -9.88
C LEU A 63 10.59 -1.15 -8.38
N MET A 64 9.53 -1.38 -7.64
CA MET A 64 9.48 -1.15 -6.20
C MET A 64 9.56 -2.47 -5.43
N GLY A 65 10.10 -2.42 -4.22
CA GLY A 65 10.12 -3.54 -3.31
C GLY A 65 8.85 -3.60 -2.48
N VAL A 66 8.37 -4.79 -2.18
CA VAL A 66 7.18 -5.02 -1.37
C VAL A 66 7.56 -5.89 -0.18
N CYS A 67 7.12 -5.49 1.01
CA CYS A 67 7.40 -6.23 2.24
C CYS A 67 6.14 -6.27 3.10
N LEU A 68 5.72 -7.46 3.49
CA LEU A 68 4.62 -7.61 4.45
C LEU A 68 5.18 -7.38 5.85
N VAL A 69 4.83 -6.25 6.44
CA VAL A 69 5.34 -5.85 7.77
C VAL A 69 4.67 -6.67 8.86
N ASP A 70 3.38 -6.86 8.74
CA ASP A 70 2.61 -7.72 9.63
C ASP A 70 1.37 -8.24 8.90
N LYS A 71 0.46 -8.86 9.64
CA LYS A 71 -0.73 -9.51 9.09
C LYS A 71 -1.56 -8.60 8.18
N ASN A 72 -1.63 -7.30 8.49
CA ASN A 72 -2.51 -6.37 7.78
C ASN A 72 -1.80 -5.17 7.16
N ASN A 73 -0.49 -5.10 7.23
CA ASN A 73 0.25 -3.95 6.73
C ASN A 73 1.31 -4.36 5.71
N LEU A 74 1.22 -3.74 4.54
CA LEU A 74 2.14 -3.97 3.43
C LEU A 74 2.94 -2.70 3.20
N LEU A 75 4.27 -2.82 3.23
CA LEU A 75 5.18 -1.70 2.96
C LEU A 75 5.67 -1.81 1.52
N ILE A 76 5.55 -0.72 0.77
CA ILE A 76 6.01 -0.63 -0.62
C ILE A 76 7.02 0.50 -0.69
N ILE A 77 8.25 0.16 -1.08
CA ILE A 77 9.37 1.10 -1.10
C ILE A 77 10.09 1.04 -2.43
N LYS A 78 10.81 2.11 -2.74
CA LYS A 78 11.69 2.12 -3.91
C LYS A 78 12.91 1.23 -3.66
N LYS A 79 13.28 0.48 -4.66
CA LYS A 79 14.51 -0.30 -4.62
C LYS A 79 15.73 0.58 -4.83
#